data_f1fc33a28bcc75befec3ac40ffa95163
#
_entry.id   f1fc33a28bcc75befec3ac40ffa95163
#
_cell.length_a   1.000
_cell.length_b   1.000
_cell.length_c   1.000
_cell.angle_alpha   90.00
_cell.angle_beta   90.00
_cell.angle_gamma   90.00
#
_symmetry.space_group_name_H-M   'P 1'
#
loop_
_entity.id
_entity.type
_entity.pdbx_description
1 polymer ?
#
loop_
_entity_poly.entity_id
_entity_poly.type
_entity_poly.pdbx_seq_one_letter_code
_entity_poly.pdbx_strand_id
1 'polypeptide(L)'
;MRNKILLFLLTFIGISQIAAASSVRDKYNFNSEWLLYVGDIPEAKEVRFQDTDWKKVTLPRPFNEDEAFRLSIEQLTDTVMWYRKHFRLPADSKNKKVFVEFEGVRQGADFYINGEYIGLHENGAMAVGFDLTPYIKYGQENVMAVRIDNNWNYKERATGTKYQWSDRNFNANYGGIPKNVWLHVTDKLYQTLPLYSNLKTTGVYIYAEDIRVKSRKAVVHAESEIKNEYNRDKKVAYKVEVFDRDGKSIKSFEGTQTVVKPGETATLEASAEIDGLHFWSWGYGYLYTVKTSLWVDGRKVDEVATRTGFRKTRFGKGMIWLNDRVIQMKGFAQRTSNEWPGVGMSVPAWLSDYSNGLMVEDNANLVRWMHITPWKQDIESCDRVGLIQAMQAGDA
;
A
#
# COMPACT_ATOMS: atom_id res chain seq x y z
N MET A 1 -43.71 5.45 -64.71
CA MET A 1 -42.61 4.61 -64.13
C MET A 1 -41.47 5.50 -63.71
N ARG A 2 -41.34 5.76 -62.43
CA ARG A 2 -40.28 6.62 -61.88
C ARG A 2 -39.36 5.76 -60.95
N ASN A 3 -38.17 5.43 -61.43
CA ASN A 3 -37.17 4.72 -60.66
C ASN A 3 -36.62 5.63 -59.56
N LYS A 4 -36.77 5.23 -58.28
CA LYS A 4 -36.07 5.82 -57.15
C LYS A 4 -34.78 5.05 -56.90
N ILE A 5 -33.66 5.69 -57.16
CA ILE A 5 -32.34 5.20 -56.79
C ILE A 5 -32.15 5.54 -55.30
N LEU A 6 -31.99 4.50 -54.47
CA LEU A 6 -31.70 4.62 -53.04
C LEU A 6 -30.17 4.62 -52.86
N LEU A 7 -29.62 5.78 -52.50
CA LEU A 7 -28.20 5.96 -52.26
C LEU A 7 -27.92 5.55 -50.77
N PHE A 8 -27.22 4.42 -50.58
CA PHE A 8 -26.71 4.03 -49.25
C PHE A 8 -25.42 4.80 -48.94
N LEU A 9 -25.48 5.75 -48.00
CA LEU A 9 -24.29 6.37 -47.40
C LEU A 9 -23.75 5.41 -46.33
N LEU A 10 -22.64 4.74 -46.59
CA LEU A 10 -21.83 4.03 -45.60
C LEU A 10 -20.99 5.05 -44.86
N THR A 11 -21.43 5.43 -43.68
CA THR A 11 -20.57 6.18 -42.71
C THR A 11 -19.59 5.21 -42.08
N PHE A 12 -18.32 5.31 -42.50
CA PHE A 12 -17.20 4.68 -41.80
C PHE A 12 -17.01 5.41 -40.47
N ILE A 13 -17.46 4.83 -39.36
CA ILE A 13 -17.09 5.23 -38.03
C ILE A 13 -15.69 4.64 -37.80
N GLY A 14 -14.66 5.47 -37.96
CA GLY A 14 -13.31 5.14 -37.57
C GLY A 14 -13.24 5.00 -36.05
N ILE A 15 -13.25 3.77 -35.55
CA ILE A 15 -12.91 3.48 -34.14
C ILE A 15 -11.43 3.74 -33.99
N SER A 16 -11.09 4.93 -33.53
CA SER A 16 -9.73 5.23 -33.02
C SER A 16 -9.51 4.31 -31.81
N GLN A 17 -8.84 3.19 -31.99
CA GLN A 17 -8.25 2.48 -30.86
C GLN A 17 -7.24 3.42 -30.22
N ILE A 18 -7.65 4.08 -29.15
CA ILE A 18 -6.69 4.68 -28.22
C ILE A 18 -5.96 3.48 -27.62
N ALA A 19 -4.77 3.18 -28.15
CA ALA A 19 -3.87 2.24 -27.52
C ALA A 19 -3.58 2.82 -26.13
N ALA A 20 -4.15 2.23 -25.11
CA ALA A 20 -3.76 2.52 -23.73
C ALA A 20 -2.27 2.27 -23.68
N ALA A 21 -1.48 3.31 -23.41
CA ALA A 21 -0.04 3.16 -23.20
C ALA A 21 0.12 2.10 -22.11
N SER A 22 0.76 0.98 -22.44
CA SER A 22 0.97 -0.08 -21.47
C SER A 22 1.73 0.52 -20.28
N SER A 23 1.16 0.40 -19.09
CA SER A 23 1.83 0.80 -17.86
C SER A 23 3.18 0.07 -17.77
N VAL A 24 4.24 0.80 -17.44
CA VAL A 24 5.56 0.19 -17.25
C VAL A 24 5.63 -0.60 -15.95
N ARG A 25 4.76 -0.27 -15.00
CA ARG A 25 4.51 -0.99 -13.74
C ARG A 25 3.02 -1.17 -13.57
N ASP A 26 2.58 -2.39 -13.37
CA ASP A 26 1.18 -2.68 -13.09
C ASP A 26 0.99 -2.96 -11.61
N LYS A 27 -0.04 -2.35 -11.01
CA LYS A 27 -0.51 -2.63 -9.66
C LYS A 27 -1.97 -3.07 -9.74
N TYR A 28 -2.20 -4.37 -9.64
CA TYR A 28 -3.54 -4.94 -9.70
C TYR A 28 -4.16 -5.01 -8.31
N ASN A 29 -5.43 -4.61 -8.20
CA ASN A 29 -6.24 -4.91 -7.03
C ASN A 29 -6.49 -6.43 -6.99
N PHE A 30 -6.04 -7.06 -5.90
CA PHE A 30 -6.08 -8.51 -5.74
C PHE A 30 -7.15 -8.97 -4.75
N ASN A 31 -8.11 -8.09 -4.42
CA ASN A 31 -9.09 -8.26 -3.35
C ASN A 31 -10.27 -9.19 -3.68
N SER A 32 -10.66 -9.31 -4.94
CA SER A 32 -11.84 -10.09 -5.35
C SER A 32 -11.60 -11.60 -5.31
N GLU A 33 -12.67 -12.37 -5.27
CA GLU A 33 -12.71 -13.82 -5.50
C GLU A 33 -11.77 -14.66 -4.62
N TRP A 34 -11.59 -14.28 -3.36
CA TRP A 34 -10.98 -15.14 -2.38
C TRP A 34 -12.00 -16.17 -1.86
N LEU A 35 -11.49 -17.34 -1.53
CA LEU A 35 -12.23 -18.43 -0.89
C LEU A 35 -11.79 -18.52 0.56
N LEU A 36 -12.75 -18.51 1.49
CA LEU A 36 -12.53 -18.54 2.93
C LEU A 36 -13.09 -19.83 3.53
N TYR A 37 -12.28 -20.49 4.33
CA TYR A 37 -12.69 -21.56 5.23
C TYR A 37 -12.28 -21.24 6.67
N VAL A 38 -13.19 -21.41 7.60
CA VAL A 38 -12.95 -21.24 9.04
C VAL A 38 -12.70 -22.60 9.66
N GLY A 39 -11.50 -22.85 10.12
CA GLY A 39 -10.98 -24.10 10.60
C GLY A 39 -9.57 -24.36 10.06
N ASP A 40 -8.89 -25.36 10.61
CA ASP A 40 -7.54 -25.75 10.18
C ASP A 40 -7.56 -27.00 9.30
N ILE A 41 -7.18 -26.86 8.05
CA ILE A 41 -7.04 -27.93 7.08
C ILE A 41 -5.66 -27.80 6.45
N PRO A 42 -4.60 -28.46 6.97
CA PRO A 42 -3.23 -28.32 6.48
C PRO A 42 -3.05 -28.63 4.99
N GLU A 43 -3.92 -29.50 4.42
CA GLU A 43 -3.93 -29.85 3.01
C GLU A 43 -4.37 -28.70 2.10
N ALA A 44 -4.98 -27.64 2.64
CA ALA A 44 -5.44 -26.49 1.88
C ALA A 44 -4.30 -25.68 1.22
N LYS A 45 -3.06 -25.92 1.57
CA LYS A 45 -1.89 -25.41 0.84
C LYS A 45 -1.72 -26.03 -0.55
N GLU A 46 -2.22 -27.24 -0.76
CA GLU A 46 -2.01 -28.01 -1.98
C GLU A 46 -2.82 -27.45 -3.17
N VAL A 47 -2.21 -27.46 -4.35
CA VAL A 47 -2.85 -26.93 -5.58
C VAL A 47 -4.15 -27.69 -5.91
N ARG A 48 -4.14 -29.02 -5.72
CA ARG A 48 -5.27 -29.91 -6.07
C ARG A 48 -6.34 -30.01 -4.99
N PHE A 49 -6.18 -29.28 -3.88
CA PHE A 49 -7.18 -29.27 -2.82
C PHE A 49 -8.53 -28.77 -3.36
N GLN A 50 -9.63 -29.43 -2.99
CA GLN A 50 -10.98 -29.07 -3.42
C GLN A 50 -11.52 -27.99 -2.49
N ASP A 51 -11.74 -26.81 -3.03
CA ASP A 51 -12.20 -25.61 -2.30
C ASP A 51 -13.50 -25.01 -2.86
N THR A 52 -14.21 -25.79 -3.68
CA THR A 52 -15.44 -25.36 -4.36
C THR A 52 -16.56 -24.95 -3.41
N ASP A 53 -16.59 -25.56 -2.21
CA ASP A 53 -17.62 -25.34 -1.19
C ASP A 53 -17.24 -24.23 -0.21
N TRP A 54 -16.08 -23.61 -0.40
CA TRP A 54 -15.62 -22.52 0.47
C TRP A 54 -16.40 -21.24 0.22
N LYS A 55 -16.54 -20.42 1.27
CA LYS A 55 -17.23 -19.12 1.18
C LYS A 55 -16.44 -18.16 0.29
N LYS A 56 -17.07 -17.68 -0.79
CA LYS A 56 -16.51 -16.59 -1.61
C LYS A 56 -16.54 -15.28 -0.83
N VAL A 57 -15.40 -14.58 -0.78
CA VAL A 57 -15.26 -13.29 -0.11
C VAL A 57 -14.49 -12.30 -0.97
N THR A 58 -14.77 -11.01 -0.76
CA THR A 58 -13.99 -9.91 -1.31
C THR A 58 -13.30 -9.19 -0.15
N LEU A 59 -12.00 -8.96 -0.27
CA LEU A 59 -11.21 -8.23 0.71
C LEU A 59 -11.35 -6.70 0.48
N PRO A 60 -11.06 -5.87 1.48
CA PRO A 60 -10.73 -6.17 2.89
C PRO A 60 -11.91 -6.76 3.65
N ARG A 61 -11.68 -7.84 4.40
CA ARG A 61 -12.74 -8.45 5.21
C ARG A 61 -12.16 -9.30 6.33
N PRO A 62 -12.40 -8.96 7.63
CA PRO A 62 -12.20 -9.89 8.74
C PRO A 62 -13.15 -11.07 8.62
N PHE A 63 -12.72 -12.25 9.05
CA PHE A 63 -13.60 -13.43 8.99
C PHE A 63 -14.79 -13.35 9.96
N ASN A 64 -14.63 -12.59 11.06
CA ASN A 64 -15.58 -12.46 12.17
C ASN A 64 -16.19 -11.05 12.28
N GLU A 65 -16.22 -10.25 11.22
CA GLU A 65 -16.71 -8.87 11.26
C GLU A 65 -18.19 -8.74 11.63
N ASP A 66 -19.01 -9.72 11.22
CA ASP A 66 -20.46 -9.72 11.49
C ASP A 66 -20.78 -9.99 12.95
N GLU A 67 -19.84 -10.49 13.74
CA GLU A 67 -20.06 -10.84 15.14
C GLU A 67 -20.25 -9.61 16.03
N ALA A 68 -19.70 -8.45 15.64
CA ALA A 68 -19.85 -7.18 16.36
C ALA A 68 -21.31 -6.74 16.53
N PHE A 69 -22.26 -7.30 15.77
CA PHE A 69 -23.68 -7.05 15.94
C PHE A 69 -24.34 -7.93 17.01
N ARG A 70 -23.65 -8.95 17.51
CA ARG A 70 -24.21 -10.00 18.36
C ARG A 70 -23.41 -10.26 19.61
N LEU A 71 -22.12 -10.02 19.57
CA LEU A 71 -21.18 -10.37 20.62
C LEU A 71 -20.42 -9.14 21.09
N SER A 72 -19.97 -9.16 22.34
CA SER A 72 -19.02 -8.17 22.84
C SER A 72 -17.61 -8.43 22.28
N ILE A 73 -16.74 -7.43 22.36
CA ILE A 73 -15.39 -7.51 21.77
C ILE A 73 -14.53 -8.65 22.35
N GLU A 74 -14.74 -9.01 23.61
CA GLU A 74 -14.04 -10.13 24.26
C GLU A 74 -14.56 -11.51 23.85
N GLN A 75 -15.70 -11.57 23.16
CA GLN A 75 -16.38 -12.80 22.76
C GLN A 75 -16.25 -13.10 21.27
N LEU A 76 -15.57 -12.24 20.51
CA LEU A 76 -15.33 -12.50 19.09
C LEU A 76 -14.61 -13.83 18.91
N THR A 77 -15.05 -14.60 17.92
CA THR A 77 -14.48 -15.90 17.62
C THR A 77 -12.99 -15.78 17.30
N ASP A 78 -12.19 -16.59 17.98
CA ASP A 78 -10.77 -16.77 17.74
C ASP A 78 -10.51 -18.19 17.24
N THR A 79 -9.85 -18.34 16.10
CA THR A 79 -9.60 -19.65 15.48
C THR A 79 -8.55 -19.56 14.37
N VAL A 80 -8.28 -20.70 13.76
CA VAL A 80 -7.51 -20.79 12.51
C VAL A 80 -8.45 -20.68 11.32
N MET A 81 -8.00 -20.05 10.25
CA MET A 81 -8.71 -19.98 8.98
C MET A 81 -7.75 -20.04 7.81
N TRP A 82 -8.31 -20.39 6.66
CA TRP A 82 -7.61 -20.44 5.39
C TRP A 82 -8.28 -19.54 4.38
N TYR A 83 -7.45 -18.79 3.64
CA TYR A 83 -7.85 -18.05 2.45
C TYR A 83 -7.16 -18.67 1.24
N ARG A 84 -7.89 -18.87 0.15
CA ARG A 84 -7.34 -19.35 -1.13
C ARG A 84 -7.77 -18.43 -2.26
N LYS A 85 -6.91 -18.25 -3.24
CA LYS A 85 -7.23 -17.48 -4.45
C LYS A 85 -6.61 -18.13 -5.68
N HIS A 86 -7.46 -18.41 -6.66
CA HIS A 86 -7.06 -18.85 -7.99
C HIS A 86 -6.88 -17.65 -8.89
N PHE A 87 -5.80 -17.60 -9.65
CA PHE A 87 -5.53 -16.49 -10.56
C PHE A 87 -4.62 -16.89 -11.72
N ARG A 88 -4.62 -16.09 -12.78
CA ARG A 88 -3.75 -16.27 -13.95
C ARG A 88 -3.02 -14.99 -14.26
N LEU A 89 -1.74 -15.11 -14.59
CA LEU A 89 -0.97 -14.02 -15.19
C LEU A 89 -0.77 -14.30 -16.68
N PRO A 90 -0.83 -13.25 -17.53
CA PRO A 90 -0.56 -13.39 -18.94
C PRO A 90 0.81 -14.01 -19.22
N ALA A 91 0.94 -14.76 -20.30
CA ALA A 91 2.19 -15.44 -20.67
C ALA A 91 3.34 -14.46 -21.00
N ASP A 92 3.00 -13.27 -21.47
CA ASP A 92 3.96 -12.18 -21.78
C ASP A 92 4.57 -11.54 -20.54
N SER A 93 4.02 -11.78 -19.36
CA SER A 93 4.59 -11.37 -18.08
C SER A 93 5.82 -12.20 -17.65
N LYS A 94 6.18 -13.26 -18.38
CA LYS A 94 7.28 -14.20 -18.02
C LYS A 94 8.64 -13.53 -17.76
N ASN A 95 8.89 -12.39 -18.37
CA ASN A 95 10.16 -11.66 -18.21
C ASN A 95 10.08 -10.51 -17.21
N LYS A 96 9.00 -10.42 -16.47
CA LYS A 96 8.76 -9.40 -15.45
C LYS A 96 8.94 -9.96 -14.03
N LYS A 97 9.02 -9.07 -13.06
CA LYS A 97 8.97 -9.39 -11.63
C LYS A 97 7.52 -9.36 -11.16
N VAL A 98 7.18 -10.24 -10.26
CA VAL A 98 5.83 -10.34 -9.67
C VAL A 98 5.95 -10.36 -8.16
N PHE A 99 5.28 -9.39 -7.50
CA PHE A 99 5.22 -9.32 -6.04
C PHE A 99 3.77 -9.31 -5.58
N VAL A 100 3.49 -9.93 -4.44
CA VAL A 100 2.24 -9.74 -3.71
C VAL A 100 2.50 -8.88 -2.47
N GLU A 101 1.61 -7.94 -2.20
CA GLU A 101 1.62 -7.09 -1.01
C GLU A 101 0.30 -7.26 -0.28
N PHE A 102 0.35 -7.66 0.99
CA PHE A 102 -0.76 -7.63 1.92
C PHE A 102 -0.58 -6.41 2.82
N GLU A 103 -1.49 -5.46 2.80
CA GLU A 103 -1.43 -4.26 3.66
C GLU A 103 -1.68 -4.57 5.13
N GLY A 104 -2.17 -5.77 5.44
CA GLY A 104 -2.31 -6.29 6.78
C GLY A 104 -2.98 -7.65 6.80
N VAL A 105 -2.45 -8.55 7.63
CA VAL A 105 -2.98 -9.88 7.89
C VAL A 105 -2.91 -10.14 9.39
N ARG A 106 -3.98 -10.63 9.99
CA ARG A 106 -4.03 -10.82 11.43
C ARG A 106 -4.46 -12.23 11.79
N GLN A 107 -3.71 -12.94 12.66
CA GLN A 107 -2.60 -12.49 13.47
C GLN A 107 -1.29 -13.12 12.98
N GLY A 108 -1.08 -14.40 13.13
CA GLY A 108 0.05 -15.16 12.59
C GLY A 108 -0.34 -15.83 11.28
N ALA A 109 0.42 -15.61 10.20
CA ALA A 109 0.04 -16.10 8.89
C ALA A 109 1.18 -16.81 8.16
N ASP A 110 0.87 -18.01 7.63
CA ASP A 110 1.71 -18.77 6.73
C ASP A 110 1.24 -18.58 5.29
N PHE A 111 2.15 -18.29 4.37
CA PHE A 111 1.85 -18.01 2.98
C PHE A 111 2.39 -19.09 2.06
N TYR A 112 1.57 -19.48 1.08
CA TYR A 112 1.90 -20.50 0.09
C TYR A 112 1.50 -20.01 -1.30
N ILE A 113 2.32 -20.35 -2.29
CA ILE A 113 2.02 -20.17 -3.71
C ILE A 113 2.27 -21.47 -4.45
N ASN A 114 1.26 -21.98 -5.16
CA ASN A 114 1.33 -23.24 -5.89
C ASN A 114 1.79 -24.44 -5.05
N GLY A 115 1.45 -24.46 -3.74
CA GLY A 115 1.85 -25.48 -2.77
C GLY A 115 3.18 -25.22 -2.07
N GLU A 116 3.98 -24.30 -2.59
CA GLU A 116 5.28 -23.93 -2.02
C GLU A 116 5.12 -22.91 -0.89
N TYR A 117 5.76 -23.17 0.26
CA TYR A 117 5.80 -22.23 1.38
C TYR A 117 6.72 -21.06 1.06
N ILE A 118 6.22 -19.82 1.22
CA ILE A 118 6.99 -18.62 0.88
C ILE A 118 7.29 -17.72 2.07
N GLY A 119 6.68 -17.96 3.23
CA GLY A 119 7.05 -17.22 4.44
C GLY A 119 5.97 -17.14 5.51
N LEU A 120 6.40 -16.62 6.66
CA LEU A 120 5.62 -16.36 7.87
C LEU A 120 5.52 -14.85 8.10
N HIS A 121 4.37 -14.40 8.59
CA HIS A 121 4.19 -13.04 9.10
C HIS A 121 3.45 -13.10 10.44
N GLU A 122 4.06 -12.54 11.47
CA GLU A 122 3.56 -12.58 12.85
C GLU A 122 3.33 -11.19 13.43
N ASN A 123 2.83 -10.30 12.60
CA ASN A 123 2.50 -8.93 13.03
C ASN A 123 1.13 -8.55 12.50
N GLY A 124 0.15 -8.44 13.38
CA GLY A 124 -1.24 -8.15 13.00
C GLY A 124 -1.51 -6.74 12.48
N ALA A 125 -0.51 -5.87 12.38
CA ALA A 125 -0.70 -4.46 12.03
C ALA A 125 0.08 -4.00 10.80
N MET A 126 1.21 -4.63 10.46
CA MET A 126 2.09 -4.19 9.40
C MET A 126 1.83 -4.91 8.08
N ALA A 127 2.19 -4.24 6.98
CA ALA A 127 2.18 -4.85 5.67
C ALA A 127 3.29 -5.89 5.52
N VAL A 128 3.04 -6.89 4.68
CA VAL A 128 3.99 -7.94 4.30
C VAL A 128 3.93 -8.16 2.79
N GLY A 129 5.05 -8.46 2.17
CA GLY A 129 5.11 -8.77 0.75
C GLY A 129 6.08 -9.89 0.42
N PHE A 130 5.84 -10.55 -0.71
CA PHE A 130 6.64 -11.67 -1.19
C PHE A 130 6.95 -11.53 -2.67
N ASP A 131 8.15 -11.93 -3.05
CA ASP A 131 8.52 -12.12 -4.46
C ASP A 131 7.95 -13.46 -4.94
N LEU A 132 6.93 -13.38 -5.78
CA LEU A 132 6.29 -14.57 -6.37
C LEU A 132 6.96 -15.04 -7.65
N THR A 133 7.88 -14.27 -8.22
CA THR A 133 8.49 -14.52 -9.53
C THR A 133 8.99 -15.95 -9.71
N PRO A 134 9.68 -16.58 -8.72
CA PRO A 134 10.20 -17.95 -8.87
C PRO A 134 9.11 -19.02 -8.95
N TYR A 135 7.92 -18.73 -8.46
CA TYR A 135 6.85 -19.72 -8.26
C TYR A 135 5.72 -19.63 -9.28
N ILE A 136 5.63 -18.51 -10.03
CA ILE A 136 4.52 -18.27 -10.96
C ILE A 136 4.59 -19.15 -12.20
N LYS A 137 3.45 -19.74 -12.53
CA LYS A 137 3.19 -20.47 -13.78
C LYS A 137 2.48 -19.52 -14.75
N TYR A 138 3.25 -18.88 -15.63
CA TYR A 138 2.72 -17.91 -16.58
C TYR A 138 1.81 -18.55 -17.62
N GLY A 139 0.66 -17.91 -17.92
CA GLY A 139 -0.36 -18.44 -18.83
C GLY A 139 -1.18 -19.59 -18.27
N GLN A 140 -0.90 -20.03 -17.05
CA GLN A 140 -1.59 -21.11 -16.36
C GLN A 140 -2.24 -20.63 -15.06
N GLU A 141 -3.02 -21.48 -14.44
CA GLU A 141 -3.58 -21.20 -13.13
C GLU A 141 -2.53 -21.28 -12.04
N ASN A 142 -2.58 -20.34 -11.12
CA ASN A 142 -1.81 -20.29 -9.89
C ASN A 142 -2.76 -20.24 -8.70
N VAL A 143 -2.33 -20.80 -7.57
CA VAL A 143 -3.09 -20.81 -6.33
C VAL A 143 -2.27 -20.15 -5.22
N MET A 144 -2.77 -19.05 -4.70
CA MET A 144 -2.28 -18.44 -3.45
C MET A 144 -3.08 -19.03 -2.30
N ALA A 145 -2.43 -19.54 -1.27
CA ALA A 145 -3.07 -19.99 -0.04
C ALA A 145 -2.43 -19.32 1.17
N VAL A 146 -3.27 -18.89 2.13
CA VAL A 146 -2.84 -18.22 3.36
C VAL A 146 -3.52 -18.87 4.54
N ARG A 147 -2.75 -19.48 5.42
CA ARG A 147 -3.21 -20.00 6.71
C ARG A 147 -3.03 -18.93 7.76
N ILE A 148 -4.08 -18.58 8.48
CA ILE A 148 -4.04 -17.53 9.49
C ILE A 148 -4.47 -18.12 10.82
N ASP A 149 -3.65 -17.95 11.85
CA ASP A 149 -3.97 -18.27 13.21
C ASP A 149 -4.29 -16.98 13.99
N ASN A 150 -5.56 -16.85 14.41
CA ASN A 150 -6.07 -15.68 15.14
C ASN A 150 -6.43 -16.01 16.58
N ASN A 151 -5.90 -17.10 17.13
CA ASN A 151 -6.19 -17.50 18.51
C ASN A 151 -5.62 -16.47 19.51
N TRP A 152 -6.40 -16.20 20.57
CA TRP A 152 -5.94 -15.35 21.68
C TRP A 152 -4.68 -15.86 22.38
N ASN A 153 -4.40 -17.15 22.26
CA ASN A 153 -3.23 -17.81 22.85
C ASN A 153 -2.07 -17.97 21.87
N TYR A 154 -2.17 -17.34 20.69
CA TYR A 154 -1.10 -17.39 19.72
C TYR A 154 0.22 -16.92 20.33
N LYS A 155 1.27 -17.65 20.05
CA LYS A 155 2.64 -17.33 20.45
C LYS A 155 3.52 -17.17 19.23
N GLU A 156 4.32 -16.13 19.24
CA GLU A 156 5.34 -15.95 18.22
C GLU A 156 6.27 -17.17 18.16
N ARG A 157 6.47 -17.70 16.97
CA ARG A 157 7.21 -18.96 16.80
C ARG A 157 8.67 -18.87 17.19
N ALA A 158 9.31 -17.71 16.95
CA ALA A 158 10.72 -17.52 17.23
C ALA A 158 11.03 -17.45 18.74
N THR A 159 10.16 -16.81 19.51
CA THR A 159 10.40 -16.50 20.92
C THR A 159 9.54 -17.31 21.88
N GLY A 160 8.43 -17.87 21.42
CA GLY A 160 7.40 -18.48 22.27
C GLY A 160 6.63 -17.44 23.11
N THR A 161 6.86 -16.16 22.86
CA THR A 161 6.20 -15.07 23.58
C THR A 161 4.76 -14.95 23.14
N LYS A 162 3.86 -14.74 24.12
CA LYS A 162 2.46 -14.49 23.85
C LYS A 162 2.31 -13.14 23.12
N TYR A 163 1.48 -13.12 22.09
CA TYR A 163 1.26 -11.90 21.33
C TYR A 163 0.66 -10.81 22.23
N GLN A 164 1.20 -9.60 22.18
CA GLN A 164 0.87 -8.53 23.10
C GLN A 164 -0.59 -8.04 23.03
N TRP A 165 -1.26 -8.33 21.93
CA TRP A 165 -2.66 -7.94 21.66
C TRP A 165 -3.69 -8.98 22.15
N SER A 166 -3.29 -9.87 23.01
CA SER A 166 -4.13 -10.94 23.55
C SER A 166 -5.04 -10.52 24.70
N ASP A 167 -5.10 -9.23 25.05
CA ASP A 167 -6.04 -8.75 26.07
C ASP A 167 -7.45 -8.58 25.50
N ARG A 168 -8.30 -9.53 25.83
CA ARG A 168 -9.70 -9.60 25.38
C ARG A 168 -10.53 -8.40 25.82
N ASN A 169 -10.21 -7.79 26.96
CA ASN A 169 -10.98 -6.67 27.50
C ASN A 169 -10.65 -5.34 26.80
N PHE A 170 -9.59 -5.31 26.02
CA PHE A 170 -9.05 -4.07 25.50
C PHE A 170 -9.05 -3.99 23.98
N ASN A 171 -8.86 -5.11 23.28
CA ASN A 171 -8.74 -5.16 21.84
C ASN A 171 -9.76 -6.12 21.23
N ALA A 172 -10.48 -5.66 20.21
CA ALA A 172 -11.30 -6.53 19.39
C ALA A 172 -10.40 -7.43 18.53
N ASN A 173 -10.64 -8.74 18.58
CA ASN A 173 -9.85 -9.73 17.86
C ASN A 173 -10.40 -10.00 16.44
N TYR A 174 -10.53 -8.94 15.64
CA TYR A 174 -10.84 -9.12 14.23
C TYR A 174 -9.67 -9.77 13.50
N GLY A 175 -9.89 -10.92 12.89
CA GLY A 175 -8.86 -11.72 12.24
C GLY A 175 -9.07 -11.93 10.76
N GLY A 176 -8.05 -12.43 10.08
CA GLY A 176 -8.08 -12.69 8.64
C GLY A 176 -7.30 -11.69 7.81
N ILE A 177 -7.85 -11.28 6.67
CA ILE A 177 -7.24 -10.29 5.77
C ILE A 177 -8.08 -9.01 5.78
N PRO A 178 -7.92 -8.14 6.80
CA PRO A 178 -8.75 -6.95 6.98
C PRO A 178 -8.29 -5.75 6.14
N LYS A 179 -7.27 -5.88 5.32
CA LYS A 179 -6.70 -4.82 4.48
C LYS A 179 -6.55 -5.27 3.04
N ASN A 180 -6.20 -4.32 2.16
CA ASN A 180 -6.07 -4.60 0.74
C ASN A 180 -4.92 -5.57 0.45
N VAL A 181 -5.09 -6.31 -0.64
CA VAL A 181 -4.03 -7.12 -1.24
C VAL A 181 -3.77 -6.60 -2.66
N TRP A 182 -2.50 -6.43 -2.98
CA TRP A 182 -2.05 -5.93 -4.27
C TRP A 182 -1.11 -6.92 -4.94
N LEU A 183 -1.23 -7.05 -6.26
CA LEU A 183 -0.27 -7.77 -7.08
C LEU A 183 0.49 -6.75 -7.93
N HIS A 184 1.81 -6.70 -7.77
CA HIS A 184 2.68 -5.81 -8.53
C HIS A 184 3.39 -6.59 -9.62
N VAL A 185 3.39 -6.05 -10.83
CA VAL A 185 4.14 -6.60 -11.97
C VAL A 185 5.05 -5.49 -12.52
N THR A 186 6.36 -5.71 -12.47
CA THR A 186 7.36 -4.70 -12.83
C THR A 186 8.37 -5.24 -13.83
N ASP A 187 9.16 -4.35 -14.42
CA ASP A 187 10.38 -4.72 -15.13
C ASP A 187 11.39 -5.40 -14.17
N LYS A 188 12.44 -6.01 -14.69
CA LYS A 188 13.57 -6.55 -13.91
C LYS A 188 14.53 -5.46 -13.40
N LEU A 189 14.41 -4.25 -13.92
CA LEU A 189 15.00 -3.03 -13.35
C LEU A 189 13.86 -2.19 -12.80
N TYR A 190 13.73 -2.13 -11.49
CA TYR A 190 12.56 -1.55 -10.82
C TYR A 190 12.93 -0.79 -9.55
N GLN A 191 12.09 0.17 -9.18
CA GLN A 191 12.08 0.78 -7.85
C GLN A 191 11.47 -0.21 -6.88
N THR A 192 12.12 -0.47 -5.75
CA THR A 192 11.69 -1.49 -4.80
C THR A 192 10.38 -1.11 -4.11
N LEU A 193 9.70 -2.10 -3.52
CA LEU A 193 8.52 -1.87 -2.69
C LEU A 193 8.95 -1.49 -1.26
N PRO A 194 8.32 -0.50 -0.61
CA PRO A 194 8.69 -0.08 0.74
C PRO A 194 8.21 -1.08 1.81
N LEU A 195 8.71 -2.31 1.76
CA LEU A 195 8.32 -3.44 2.61
C LEU A 195 9.49 -3.92 3.46
N TYR A 196 9.76 -3.20 4.53
CA TYR A 196 10.88 -3.47 5.43
C TYR A 196 10.78 -4.81 6.16
N SER A 197 9.56 -5.29 6.45
CA SER A 197 9.34 -6.48 7.27
C SER A 197 9.91 -7.75 6.66
N ASN A 198 9.82 -7.89 5.33
CA ASN A 198 10.10 -9.16 4.65
C ASN A 198 11.03 -9.00 3.46
N LEU A 199 10.76 -8.07 2.56
CA LEU A 199 11.63 -7.79 1.42
C LEU A 199 12.88 -6.99 1.82
N LYS A 200 12.87 -6.34 2.98
CA LYS A 200 13.96 -5.48 3.49
C LYS A 200 14.31 -4.35 2.53
N THR A 201 13.30 -3.83 1.84
CA THR A 201 13.45 -2.80 0.80
C THR A 201 12.81 -1.49 1.24
N THR A 202 13.39 -0.38 0.80
CA THR A 202 13.01 0.97 1.26
C THR A 202 12.05 1.69 0.32
N GLY A 203 12.07 1.35 -0.97
CA GLY A 203 11.22 1.98 -1.97
C GLY A 203 11.61 3.40 -2.31
N VAL A 204 10.61 4.27 -2.44
CA VAL A 204 10.76 5.67 -2.81
C VAL A 204 10.54 6.54 -1.58
N TYR A 205 11.43 7.50 -1.35
CA TYR A 205 11.34 8.49 -0.29
C TYR A 205 11.37 9.91 -0.87
N ILE A 206 10.36 10.72 -0.54
CA ILE A 206 10.22 12.10 -1.00
C ILE A 206 10.15 13.02 0.21
N TYR A 207 11.02 14.02 0.25
CA TYR A 207 11.06 14.99 1.34
C TYR A 207 11.48 16.38 0.86
N ALA A 208 11.42 17.37 1.73
CA ALA A 208 11.84 18.73 1.43
C ALA A 208 12.74 19.28 2.51
N GLU A 209 13.78 19.99 2.09
CA GLU A 209 14.70 20.73 2.93
C GLU A 209 14.68 22.23 2.58
N ASP A 210 15.40 23.04 3.36
CA ASP A 210 15.51 24.49 3.16
C ASP A 210 14.16 25.19 2.96
N ILE A 211 13.16 24.75 3.72
CA ILE A 211 11.80 25.23 3.61
C ILE A 211 11.73 26.69 4.07
N ARG A 212 11.41 27.58 3.13
CA ARG A 212 11.22 29.02 3.33
C ARG A 212 9.74 29.36 3.19
N VAL A 213 9.03 29.30 4.30
CA VAL A 213 7.56 29.39 4.34
C VAL A 213 7.03 30.70 3.72
N LYS A 214 7.64 31.86 4.06
CA LYS A 214 7.20 33.16 3.54
C LYS A 214 7.34 33.30 2.03
N SER A 215 8.42 32.81 1.45
CA SER A 215 8.66 32.86 0.01
C SER A 215 8.10 31.66 -0.74
N ARG A 216 7.49 30.70 -0.04
CA ARG A 216 6.88 29.50 -0.59
C ARG A 216 7.86 28.66 -1.43
N LYS A 217 9.09 28.50 -0.92
CA LYS A 217 10.18 27.78 -1.60
C LYS A 217 10.72 26.65 -0.73
N ALA A 218 11.15 25.58 -1.35
CA ALA A 218 11.91 24.50 -0.71
C ALA A 218 12.76 23.76 -1.73
N VAL A 219 13.78 23.04 -1.27
CA VAL A 219 14.47 22.03 -2.06
C VAL A 219 13.74 20.71 -1.86
N VAL A 220 13.16 20.18 -2.93
CA VAL A 220 12.50 18.88 -2.93
C VAL A 220 13.49 17.82 -3.35
N HIS A 221 13.61 16.78 -2.55
CA HIS A 221 14.45 15.61 -2.76
C HIS A 221 13.60 14.40 -3.09
N ALA A 222 14.09 13.58 -4.00
CA ALA A 222 13.52 12.28 -4.32
C ALA A 222 14.64 11.24 -4.32
N GLU A 223 14.46 10.22 -3.49
CA GLU A 223 15.35 9.06 -3.40
C GLU A 223 14.57 7.82 -3.79
N SER A 224 15.18 6.95 -4.59
CA SER A 224 14.58 5.67 -4.97
C SER A 224 15.59 4.55 -4.84
N GLU A 225 15.29 3.59 -3.98
CA GLU A 225 16.01 2.33 -3.99
C GLU A 225 15.56 1.53 -5.21
N ILE A 226 16.54 1.16 -6.06
CA ILE A 226 16.30 0.39 -7.28
C ILE A 226 17.07 -0.92 -7.25
N LYS A 227 16.56 -1.93 -7.97
CA LYS A 227 17.23 -3.21 -8.14
C LYS A 227 17.34 -3.59 -9.61
N ASN A 228 18.52 -4.04 -10.02
CA ASN A 228 18.77 -4.59 -11.35
C ASN A 228 18.85 -6.13 -11.28
N GLU A 229 17.81 -6.81 -11.73
CA GLU A 229 17.78 -8.27 -11.83
C GLU A 229 18.01 -8.79 -13.26
N TYR A 230 18.51 -7.94 -14.15
CA TYR A 230 19.07 -8.38 -15.41
C TYR A 230 20.47 -8.98 -15.18
N ASN A 231 20.92 -9.80 -16.13
CA ASN A 231 22.28 -10.39 -16.14
C ASN A 231 23.34 -9.48 -16.79
N ARG A 232 23.07 -8.18 -16.93
CA ARG A 232 23.95 -7.19 -17.54
C ARG A 232 23.77 -5.83 -16.86
N ASP A 233 24.79 -5.00 -16.98
CA ASP A 233 24.77 -3.60 -16.55
C ASP A 233 23.61 -2.84 -17.18
N LYS A 234 23.02 -1.94 -16.41
CA LYS A 234 21.99 -1.00 -16.84
C LYS A 234 22.44 0.43 -16.55
N LYS A 235 22.52 1.24 -17.59
CA LYS A 235 22.75 2.67 -17.46
C LYS A 235 21.40 3.37 -17.30
N VAL A 236 21.12 3.86 -16.09
CA VAL A 236 19.80 4.34 -15.66
C VAL A 236 19.81 5.85 -15.54
N ALA A 237 18.89 6.53 -16.23
CA ALA A 237 18.55 7.91 -15.94
C ALA A 237 17.34 7.94 -14.99
N TYR A 238 17.45 8.75 -13.95
CA TYR A 238 16.43 8.93 -12.92
C TYR A 238 15.74 10.27 -13.10
N LYS A 239 14.42 10.25 -13.35
CA LYS A 239 13.65 11.46 -13.60
C LYS A 239 12.53 11.62 -12.58
N VAL A 240 12.31 12.86 -12.17
CA VAL A 240 11.31 13.24 -11.18
C VAL A 240 10.41 14.31 -11.76
N GLU A 241 9.10 14.16 -11.58
CA GLU A 241 8.11 15.14 -11.97
C GLU A 241 7.13 15.37 -10.82
N VAL A 242 6.94 16.63 -10.44
CA VAL A 242 6.08 17.05 -9.33
C VAL A 242 4.81 17.67 -9.91
N PHE A 243 3.67 17.12 -9.48
CA PHE A 243 2.34 17.60 -9.84
C PHE A 243 1.65 18.20 -8.61
N ASP A 244 0.93 19.30 -8.82
CA ASP A 244 0.07 19.87 -7.80
C ASP A 244 -1.20 19.04 -7.58
N ARG A 245 -2.09 19.49 -6.68
CA ARG A 245 -3.34 18.77 -6.38
C ARG A 245 -4.29 18.68 -7.58
N ASP A 246 -4.19 19.59 -8.54
CA ASP A 246 -5.03 19.65 -9.72
C ASP A 246 -4.45 18.84 -10.89
N GLY A 247 -3.30 18.17 -10.67
CA GLY A 247 -2.62 17.36 -11.66
C GLY A 247 -1.78 18.15 -12.65
N LYS A 248 -1.50 19.42 -12.39
CA LYS A 248 -0.61 20.25 -13.21
C LYS A 248 0.84 19.97 -12.82
N SER A 249 1.68 19.69 -13.81
CA SER A 249 3.14 19.58 -13.61
C SER A 249 3.71 20.96 -13.26
N ILE A 250 4.38 21.04 -12.10
CA ILE A 250 4.97 22.29 -11.59
C ILE A 250 6.50 22.28 -11.66
N LYS A 251 7.12 21.10 -11.69
CA LYS A 251 8.57 20.97 -11.79
C LYS A 251 8.96 19.59 -12.32
N SER A 252 9.98 19.55 -13.19
CA SER A 252 10.68 18.34 -13.59
C SER A 252 12.17 18.52 -13.35
N PHE A 253 12.84 17.47 -12.89
CA PHE A 253 14.29 17.45 -12.66
C PHE A 253 14.82 16.02 -12.75
N GLU A 254 16.13 15.87 -12.84
CA GLU A 254 16.77 14.59 -13.05
C GLU A 254 17.96 14.42 -12.10
N GLY A 255 18.23 13.17 -11.73
CA GLY A 255 19.44 12.79 -11.02
C GLY A 255 20.61 12.47 -11.95
N THR A 256 21.75 12.19 -11.37
CA THR A 256 22.92 11.72 -12.12
C THR A 256 22.65 10.35 -12.74
N GLN A 257 23.00 10.21 -14.01
CA GLN A 257 22.90 8.92 -14.68
C GLN A 257 23.88 7.92 -14.07
N THR A 258 23.38 6.76 -13.66
CA THR A 258 24.11 5.76 -12.88
C THR A 258 24.13 4.42 -13.59
N VAL A 259 25.25 3.71 -13.52
CA VAL A 259 25.37 2.31 -13.97
C VAL A 259 25.07 1.39 -12.79
N VAL A 260 24.10 0.50 -12.92
CA VAL A 260 23.70 -0.48 -11.91
C VAL A 260 24.03 -1.87 -12.44
N LYS A 261 24.87 -2.61 -11.71
CA LYS A 261 25.36 -3.94 -12.10
C LYS A 261 24.30 -5.02 -11.92
N PRO A 262 24.48 -6.23 -12.51
CA PRO A 262 23.63 -7.38 -12.27
C PRO A 262 23.49 -7.71 -10.78
N GLY A 263 22.25 -7.83 -10.31
CA GLY A 263 21.93 -8.15 -8.92
C GLY A 263 22.13 -7.01 -7.92
N GLU A 264 22.65 -5.86 -8.36
CA GLU A 264 22.89 -4.71 -7.50
C GLU A 264 21.59 -4.03 -7.09
N THR A 265 21.56 -3.59 -5.81
CA THR A 265 20.59 -2.64 -5.27
C THR A 265 21.31 -1.32 -5.05
N ALA A 266 20.77 -0.23 -5.58
CA ALA A 266 21.36 1.11 -5.51
C ALA A 266 20.29 2.14 -5.16
N THR A 267 20.68 3.23 -4.51
CA THR A 267 19.80 4.39 -4.30
C THR A 267 20.13 5.45 -5.35
N LEU A 268 19.12 5.89 -6.08
CA LEU A 268 19.20 7.02 -6.99
C LEU A 268 18.57 8.24 -6.35
N GLU A 269 19.21 9.40 -6.56
CA GLU A 269 18.81 10.66 -5.93
C GLU A 269 18.64 11.76 -6.98
N ALA A 270 17.69 12.65 -6.74
CA ALA A 270 17.51 13.87 -7.48
C ALA A 270 16.95 14.95 -6.57
N SER A 271 17.33 16.21 -6.79
CA SER A 271 16.76 17.33 -6.03
C SER A 271 16.65 18.58 -6.87
N ALA A 272 15.69 19.44 -6.52
CA ALA A 272 15.55 20.77 -7.13
C ALA A 272 14.85 21.73 -6.19
N GLU A 273 15.22 23.01 -6.28
CA GLU A 273 14.42 24.08 -5.67
C GLU A 273 13.12 24.26 -6.45
N ILE A 274 12.02 24.36 -5.71
CA ILE A 274 10.69 24.59 -6.24
C ILE A 274 10.07 25.84 -5.57
N ASP A 275 9.55 26.72 -6.42
CA ASP A 275 8.85 27.94 -6.02
C ASP A 275 7.33 27.73 -5.98
N GLY A 276 6.63 28.60 -5.26
CA GLY A 276 5.17 28.63 -5.25
C GLY A 276 4.53 27.47 -4.50
N LEU A 277 5.27 26.75 -3.68
CA LEU A 277 4.78 25.60 -2.93
C LEU A 277 3.68 25.99 -1.93
N HIS A 278 2.71 25.11 -1.79
CA HIS A 278 1.75 25.07 -0.69
C HIS A 278 2.25 24.09 0.35
N PHE A 279 2.43 24.54 1.58
CA PHE A 279 2.90 23.70 2.66
C PHE A 279 1.73 23.08 3.40
N TRP A 280 1.83 21.75 3.61
CA TRP A 280 0.86 21.01 4.40
C TRP A 280 0.79 21.58 5.82
N SER A 281 -0.41 21.72 6.34
CA SER A 281 -0.63 22.22 7.70
C SER A 281 -1.89 21.59 8.29
N TRP A 282 -2.10 21.79 9.57
CA TRP A 282 -3.34 21.44 10.22
C TRP A 282 -4.55 22.09 9.54
N GLY A 283 -5.57 21.25 9.27
CA GLY A 283 -6.77 21.64 8.52
C GLY A 283 -6.52 22.01 7.06
N TYR A 284 -5.29 21.83 6.58
CA TYR A 284 -4.89 22.11 5.20
C TYR A 284 -4.01 20.98 4.66
N GLY A 285 -4.64 19.87 4.32
CA GLY A 285 -4.01 18.67 3.79
C GLY A 285 -3.61 18.84 2.32
N TYR A 286 -2.72 19.78 2.00
CA TYR A 286 -2.26 19.95 0.63
C TYR A 286 -1.21 18.92 0.26
N LEU A 287 -1.54 18.10 -0.73
CA LEU A 287 -0.67 17.01 -1.20
C LEU A 287 -0.29 17.20 -2.66
N TYR A 288 0.94 16.86 -2.96
CA TYR A 288 1.51 16.74 -4.31
C TYR A 288 1.54 15.28 -4.72
N THR A 289 1.55 15.03 -6.02
CA THR A 289 1.94 13.74 -6.58
C THR A 289 3.33 13.89 -7.19
N VAL A 290 4.28 13.12 -6.66
CA VAL A 290 5.64 13.09 -7.18
C VAL A 290 5.82 11.76 -7.93
N LYS A 291 6.08 11.85 -9.23
CA LYS A 291 6.39 10.69 -10.06
C LYS A 291 7.89 10.55 -10.20
N THR A 292 8.40 9.40 -9.81
CA THR A 292 9.80 9.00 -10.03
C THR A 292 9.84 7.92 -11.11
N SER A 293 10.73 8.06 -12.07
CA SER A 293 10.79 7.14 -13.20
C SER A 293 12.21 6.75 -13.57
N LEU A 294 12.37 5.49 -13.96
CA LEU A 294 13.63 4.91 -14.46
C LEU A 294 13.62 4.83 -15.97
N TRP A 295 14.69 5.29 -16.59
CA TRP A 295 14.84 5.31 -18.04
C TRP A 295 16.13 4.62 -18.46
N VAL A 296 16.04 3.75 -19.46
CA VAL A 296 17.19 3.05 -20.08
C VAL A 296 17.08 3.22 -21.59
N ASP A 297 18.14 3.66 -22.23
CA ASP A 297 18.21 3.87 -23.69
C ASP A 297 17.01 4.69 -24.23
N GLY A 298 16.62 5.74 -23.50
CA GLY A 298 15.52 6.64 -23.86
C GLY A 298 14.11 6.07 -23.64
N ARG A 299 13.98 4.87 -23.09
CA ARG A 299 12.70 4.23 -22.77
C ARG A 299 12.46 4.22 -21.27
N LYS A 300 11.25 4.60 -20.86
CA LYS A 300 10.81 4.45 -19.48
C LYS A 300 10.58 2.96 -19.18
N VAL A 301 11.21 2.46 -18.12
CA VAL A 301 11.14 1.04 -17.72
C VAL A 301 10.39 0.86 -16.40
N ASP A 302 10.31 1.91 -15.57
CA ASP A 302 9.55 1.89 -14.32
C ASP A 302 9.08 3.29 -13.93
N GLU A 303 7.96 3.37 -13.21
CA GLU A 303 7.42 4.61 -12.65
C GLU A 303 6.69 4.33 -11.35
N VAL A 304 6.96 5.16 -10.33
CA VAL A 304 6.23 5.16 -9.04
C VAL A 304 5.67 6.54 -8.80
N ALA A 305 4.41 6.61 -8.39
CA ALA A 305 3.73 7.83 -7.99
C ALA A 305 3.58 7.86 -6.47
N THR A 306 4.16 8.85 -5.82
CA THR A 306 4.10 9.07 -4.37
C THR A 306 3.29 10.32 -4.07
N ARG A 307 2.27 10.18 -3.22
CA ARG A 307 1.53 11.34 -2.69
C ARG A 307 2.18 11.82 -1.41
N THR A 308 2.51 13.10 -1.32
CA THR A 308 3.21 13.68 -0.17
C THR A 308 2.88 15.14 0.01
N GLY A 309 2.94 15.62 1.25
CA GLY A 309 2.88 17.04 1.59
C GLY A 309 4.20 17.50 2.17
N PHE A 310 4.57 18.75 1.90
CA PHE A 310 5.79 19.35 2.43
C PHE A 310 5.46 20.25 3.61
N ARG A 311 6.18 20.11 4.72
CA ARG A 311 6.02 20.92 5.92
C ARG A 311 7.33 21.12 6.64
N LYS A 312 7.44 22.20 7.38
CA LYS A 312 8.56 22.49 8.27
C LYS A 312 8.15 22.28 9.71
N THR A 313 8.83 21.40 10.42
CA THR A 313 8.60 21.15 11.84
C THR A 313 9.86 21.49 12.64
N ARG A 314 9.69 22.05 13.83
CA ARG A 314 10.78 22.34 14.75
C ARG A 314 10.32 22.17 16.19
N PHE A 315 11.18 21.58 17.00
CA PHE A 315 11.02 21.47 18.45
C PHE A 315 12.08 22.36 19.12
N GLY A 316 11.68 23.17 20.07
CA GLY A 316 12.63 23.99 20.79
C GLY A 316 11.96 24.96 21.77
N LYS A 317 12.67 25.34 22.81
CA LYS A 317 12.20 26.26 23.88
C LYS A 317 10.85 25.81 24.48
N GLY A 318 10.64 24.51 24.64
CA GLY A 318 9.40 23.96 25.16
C GLY A 318 8.18 24.07 24.22
N MET A 319 8.39 24.42 22.96
CA MET A 319 7.32 24.63 21.97
C MET A 319 7.50 23.76 20.74
N ILE A 320 6.40 23.50 20.05
CA ILE A 320 6.36 22.85 18.74
C ILE A 320 5.99 23.90 17.70
N TRP A 321 6.71 23.86 16.58
CA TRP A 321 6.53 24.79 15.48
C TRP A 321 6.14 24.04 14.21
N LEU A 322 5.10 24.50 13.55
CA LEU A 322 4.68 24.03 12.23
C LEU A 322 4.67 25.22 11.28
N ASN A 323 5.46 25.13 10.20
CA ASN A 323 5.58 26.20 9.20
C ASN A 323 5.85 27.58 9.83
N ASP A 324 6.84 27.62 10.73
CA ASP A 324 7.29 28.81 11.48
C ASP A 324 6.24 29.42 12.45
N ARG A 325 5.15 28.72 12.73
CA ARG A 325 4.16 29.12 13.74
C ARG A 325 4.16 28.15 14.90
N VAL A 326 4.06 28.68 16.12
CA VAL A 326 3.88 27.84 17.32
C VAL A 326 2.50 27.16 17.24
N ILE A 327 2.50 25.86 17.51
CA ILE A 327 1.28 25.08 17.58
C ILE A 327 1.18 24.41 18.95
N GLN A 328 0.02 24.47 19.57
CA GLN A 328 -0.32 23.69 20.75
C GLN A 328 -1.04 22.43 20.31
N MET A 329 -0.56 21.26 20.75
CA MET A 329 -1.18 20.00 20.41
C MET A 329 -2.47 19.82 21.19
N LYS A 330 -3.58 19.70 20.46
CA LYS A 330 -4.93 19.40 20.95
C LYS A 330 -5.43 18.22 20.16
N GLY A 331 -5.74 17.11 20.83
CA GLY A 331 -6.04 15.93 20.05
C GLY A 331 -6.82 14.88 20.80
N PHE A 332 -7.15 13.88 20.04
CA PHE A 332 -7.85 12.69 20.49
C PHE A 332 -6.91 11.49 20.46
N ALA A 333 -7.16 10.53 21.34
CA ALA A 333 -6.63 9.20 21.22
C ALA A 333 -7.63 8.35 20.42
N GLN A 334 -7.14 7.64 19.43
CA GLN A 334 -7.94 6.74 18.61
C GLN A 334 -7.29 5.37 18.54
N ARG A 335 -8.08 4.32 18.61
CA ARG A 335 -7.56 2.97 18.39
C ARG A 335 -7.18 2.78 16.94
N THR A 336 -6.05 2.15 16.74
CA THR A 336 -5.56 1.83 15.39
C THR A 336 -6.47 0.84 14.66
N SER A 337 -7.14 -0.04 15.39
CA SER A 337 -8.15 -0.92 14.82
C SER A 337 -9.35 -0.15 14.26
N ASN A 338 -9.65 1.03 14.83
CA ASN A 338 -10.74 1.92 14.39
C ASN A 338 -12.00 1.13 14.01
N GLU A 339 -12.45 0.29 14.95
CA GLU A 339 -13.50 -0.68 14.67
C GLU A 339 -14.85 0.00 14.44
N TRP A 340 -15.50 -0.42 13.37
CA TRP A 340 -16.86 -0.03 13.06
C TRP A 340 -17.74 -1.28 12.93
N PRO A 341 -18.95 -1.28 13.49
CA PRO A 341 -19.87 -2.40 13.31
C PRO A 341 -20.09 -2.75 11.85
N GLY A 342 -20.00 -4.04 11.52
CA GLY A 342 -20.19 -4.55 10.15
C GLY A 342 -18.98 -4.48 9.22
N VAL A 343 -17.93 -3.74 9.58
CA VAL A 343 -16.69 -3.72 8.80
C VAL A 343 -15.46 -4.08 9.67
N GLY A 344 -15.65 -4.19 10.98
CA GLY A 344 -14.57 -4.46 11.90
C GLY A 344 -13.43 -3.46 11.72
N MET A 345 -12.22 -3.96 11.51
CA MET A 345 -11.05 -3.14 11.24
C MET A 345 -10.78 -2.92 9.74
N SER A 346 -11.71 -3.32 8.86
CA SER A 346 -11.61 -3.10 7.41
C SER A 346 -12.17 -1.74 6.97
N VAL A 347 -11.88 -0.71 7.73
CA VAL A 347 -12.41 0.64 7.53
C VAL A 347 -11.98 1.16 6.16
N PRO A 348 -12.92 1.55 5.28
CA PRO A 348 -12.59 2.10 3.98
C PRO A 348 -12.04 3.53 4.09
N ALA A 349 -11.29 3.99 3.10
CA ALA A 349 -10.62 5.28 3.12
C ALA A 349 -11.56 6.46 3.41
N TRP A 350 -12.78 6.47 2.82
CA TRP A 350 -13.76 7.54 3.06
C TRP A 350 -14.24 7.60 4.51
N LEU A 351 -14.32 6.46 5.20
CA LEU A 351 -14.74 6.42 6.61
C LEU A 351 -13.61 6.87 7.53
N SER A 352 -12.35 6.56 7.19
CA SER A 352 -11.19 7.15 7.88
C SER A 352 -11.16 8.67 7.69
N ASP A 353 -11.42 9.16 6.47
CA ASP A 353 -11.49 10.60 6.17
C ASP A 353 -12.60 11.29 6.96
N TYR A 354 -13.77 10.66 7.05
CA TYR A 354 -14.88 11.16 7.86
C TYR A 354 -14.51 11.23 9.35
N SER A 355 -14.01 10.13 9.92
CA SER A 355 -13.62 10.07 11.32
C SER A 355 -12.53 11.09 11.69
N ASN A 356 -11.47 11.17 10.87
CA ASN A 356 -10.37 12.10 11.09
C ASN A 356 -10.79 13.54 10.79
N GLY A 357 -11.67 13.75 9.83
CA GLY A 357 -12.25 15.06 9.50
C GLY A 357 -13.06 15.66 10.66
N LEU A 358 -13.85 14.86 11.36
CA LEU A 358 -14.58 15.29 12.57
C LEU A 358 -13.65 15.82 13.65
N MET A 359 -12.46 15.21 13.83
CA MET A 359 -11.48 15.73 14.78
C MET A 359 -10.99 17.13 14.39
N VAL A 360 -10.76 17.35 13.08
CA VAL A 360 -10.34 18.67 12.56
C VAL A 360 -11.46 19.71 12.72
N GLU A 361 -12.72 19.32 12.47
CA GLU A 361 -13.91 20.19 12.66
C GLU A 361 -14.09 20.59 14.12
N ASP A 362 -13.76 19.68 15.07
CA ASP A 362 -13.76 19.94 16.50
C ASP A 362 -12.49 20.69 16.99
N ASN A 363 -11.75 21.30 16.07
CA ASN A 363 -10.50 22.03 16.33
C ASN A 363 -9.36 21.23 16.93
N ALA A 364 -9.38 19.91 16.80
CA ALA A 364 -8.22 19.09 17.09
C ALA A 364 -7.19 19.19 15.94
N ASN A 365 -5.92 19.14 16.28
CA ASN A 365 -4.82 19.15 15.32
C ASN A 365 -3.94 17.92 15.42
N LEU A 366 -4.26 16.98 16.32
CA LEU A 366 -3.48 15.80 16.60
C LEU A 366 -4.39 14.58 16.81
N VAL A 367 -4.04 13.46 16.23
CA VAL A 367 -4.51 12.14 16.66
C VAL A 367 -3.34 11.35 17.25
N ARG A 368 -3.56 10.77 18.41
CA ARG A 368 -2.66 9.77 18.99
C ARG A 368 -3.21 8.39 18.68
N TRP A 369 -2.53 7.67 17.82
CA TRP A 369 -2.85 6.28 17.56
C TRP A 369 -2.45 5.40 18.77
N MET A 370 -3.29 4.45 19.14
CA MET A 370 -3.05 3.55 20.25
C MET A 370 -3.65 2.16 19.98
N HIS A 371 -2.98 1.10 20.29
CA HIS A 371 -1.64 1.05 20.92
C HIS A 371 -0.65 0.39 19.97
N ILE A 372 -0.97 0.33 18.70
CA ILE A 372 -0.15 -0.19 17.58
C ILE A 372 0.00 0.86 16.49
N THR A 373 0.88 0.61 15.56
CA THR A 373 1.06 1.43 14.36
C THR A 373 -0.24 1.50 13.56
N PRO A 374 -0.68 2.71 13.13
CA PRO A 374 -1.87 2.86 12.31
C PRO A 374 -1.71 2.19 10.94
N TRP A 375 -2.84 1.82 10.37
CA TRP A 375 -2.88 1.30 9.02
C TRP A 375 -2.52 2.38 7.99
N LYS A 376 -1.96 1.97 6.87
CA LYS A 376 -1.58 2.88 5.77
C LYS A 376 -2.70 3.84 5.39
N GLN A 377 -3.93 3.37 5.25
CA GLN A 377 -5.07 4.21 4.88
C GLN A 377 -5.43 5.26 5.93
N ASP A 378 -5.20 4.99 7.22
CA ASP A 378 -5.44 5.95 8.30
C ASP A 378 -4.38 7.05 8.28
N ILE A 379 -3.12 6.70 7.98
CA ILE A 379 -2.03 7.64 7.77
C ILE A 379 -2.35 8.54 6.57
N GLU A 380 -2.71 7.93 5.43
CA GLU A 380 -3.07 8.66 4.22
C GLU A 380 -4.30 9.57 4.42
N SER A 381 -5.24 9.16 5.27
CA SER A 381 -6.40 9.98 5.65
C SER A 381 -5.96 11.21 6.44
N CYS A 382 -5.11 11.06 7.44
CA CYS A 382 -4.57 12.20 8.19
C CYS A 382 -3.82 13.18 7.28
N ASP A 383 -3.08 12.67 6.28
CA ASP A 383 -2.42 13.51 5.28
C ASP A 383 -3.43 14.32 4.46
N ARG A 384 -4.56 13.71 4.06
CA ARG A 384 -5.60 14.38 3.27
C ARG A 384 -6.39 15.42 4.07
N VAL A 385 -6.75 15.12 5.31
CA VAL A 385 -7.56 16.03 6.13
C VAL A 385 -6.72 17.12 6.86
N GLY A 386 -5.41 16.93 6.92
CA GLY A 386 -4.52 17.84 7.62
C GLY A 386 -4.51 17.61 9.14
N LEU A 387 -4.33 16.37 9.58
CA LEU A 387 -4.28 16.01 11.00
C LEU A 387 -2.89 15.46 11.35
N ILE A 388 -2.24 16.06 12.36
CA ILE A 388 -0.93 15.60 12.84
C ILE A 388 -1.10 14.26 13.53
N GLN A 389 -0.12 13.40 13.40
CA GLN A 389 -0.15 12.05 13.98
C GLN A 389 0.95 11.87 15.02
N ALA A 390 0.57 11.40 16.20
CA ALA A 390 1.47 10.81 17.18
C ALA A 390 1.34 9.27 17.06
N MET A 391 2.34 8.68 16.44
CA MET A 391 2.41 7.23 16.27
C MET A 391 3.22 6.62 17.41
N GLN A 392 2.80 5.47 17.88
CA GLN A 392 3.60 4.65 18.74
C GLN A 392 4.78 4.13 17.93
N ALA A 393 5.99 4.26 18.45
CA ALA A 393 7.13 3.53 17.93
C ALA A 393 6.75 2.03 18.06
N GLY A 394 6.81 1.30 16.96
CA GLY A 394 6.34 -0.07 16.98
C GLY A 394 7.04 -0.84 18.11
N ASP A 395 6.25 -1.32 19.03
CA ASP A 395 6.71 -2.41 19.87
C ASP A 395 6.81 -3.61 18.92
N ALA A 396 8.02 -3.97 18.64
CA ALA A 396 8.34 -5.14 17.86
C ALA A 396 7.81 -6.40 18.56
#